data_78f47504dffb1e91be127e046d8b7d57
#
_entry.id   78f47504dffb1e91be127e046d8b7d57
#
_cell.length_a   1.000
_cell.length_b   1.000
_cell.length_c   1.000
_cell.angle_alpha   90.00
_cell.angle_beta   90.00
_cell.angle_gamma   90.00
#
_symmetry.space_group_name_H-M   'P 1'
#
loop_
_entity.id
_entity.type
_entity.pdbx_description
1 polymer ?
#
loop_
_entity_poly.entity_id
_entity_poly.type
_entity_poly.pdbx_seq_one_letter_code
_entity_poly.pdbx_strand_id
1 'polypeptide(L)' 'MSKVKITQTRSKIGQGQGHRGTLRALGLGKIGRSVEREEGPVLAGMLRKVRHLVKVEDA' A
#
# COMPACT_ATOMS: atom_id res chain seq x y z
N MET A 1 16.87 5.95 7.44
CA MET A 1 15.88 6.47 6.55
C MET A 1 15.81 5.67 5.28
N SER A 2 14.97 4.70 5.32
CA SER A 2 14.79 3.79 4.21
C SER A 2 13.52 4.14 3.46
N LYS A 3 13.55 3.92 2.16
CA LYS A 3 12.34 4.01 1.35
C LYS A 3 11.92 2.62 0.94
N VAL A 4 10.63 2.45 0.81
CA VAL A 4 10.08 1.20 0.32
C VAL A 4 9.22 1.47 -0.91
N LYS A 5 9.22 0.52 -1.82
CA LYS A 5 8.39 0.57 -3.00
C LYS A 5 7.20 -0.34 -2.77
N ILE A 6 6.02 0.23 -2.90
CA ILE A 6 4.77 -0.47 -2.66
C ILE A 6 4.03 -0.61 -3.97
N THR A 7 3.77 -1.83 -4.39
CA THR A 7 3.06 -2.11 -5.64
C THR A 7 1.78 -2.84 -5.33
N GLN A 8 0.68 -2.35 -5.85
CA GLN A 8 -0.60 -3.02 -5.67
C GLN A 8 -0.65 -4.25 -6.58
N THR A 9 -0.81 -5.41 -5.97
CA THR A 9 -0.83 -6.67 -6.70
C THR A 9 -2.22 -7.25 -6.85
N ARG A 10 -3.18 -6.78 -6.03
CA ARG A 10 -4.55 -7.27 -6.07
C ARG A 10 -5.53 -6.11 -6.12
N SER A 11 -6.69 -6.37 -6.70
CA SER A 11 -7.73 -5.35 -6.81
C SER A 11 -8.33 -5.03 -5.45
N LYS A 12 -8.70 -3.77 -5.27
CA LYS A 12 -9.43 -3.32 -4.09
C LYS A 12 -10.92 -3.68 -4.17
N ILE A 13 -11.39 -4.12 -5.34
CA ILE A 13 -12.79 -4.48 -5.54
C ILE A 13 -13.12 -5.66 -4.64
N GLY A 14 -14.22 -5.55 -3.90
CA GLY A 14 -14.61 -6.58 -2.95
C GLY A 14 -13.98 -6.46 -1.58
N GLN A 15 -13.07 -5.50 -1.40
CA GLN A 15 -12.44 -5.24 -0.10
C GLN A 15 -13.26 -4.21 0.69
N GLY A 16 -13.09 -4.21 1.99
CA GLY A 16 -13.77 -3.25 2.84
C GLY A 16 -13.33 -1.82 2.56
N GLN A 17 -14.17 -0.87 2.94
CA GLN A 17 -13.88 0.54 2.71
C GLN A 17 -12.61 1.01 3.40
N GLY A 18 -12.28 0.42 4.54
CA GLY A 18 -11.05 0.77 5.24
C GLY A 18 -9.82 0.48 4.41
N HIS A 19 -9.82 -0.63 3.69
CA HIS A 19 -8.71 -0.98 2.81
C HIS A 19 -8.63 -0.02 1.63
N ARG A 20 -9.77 0.34 1.07
CA ARG A 20 -9.82 1.28 -0.04
C ARG A 20 -9.29 2.65 0.35
N GLY A 21 -9.68 3.13 1.53
CA GLY A 21 -9.18 4.39 2.05
C GLY A 21 -7.68 4.36 2.28
N THR A 22 -7.18 3.26 2.82
CA THR A 22 -5.75 3.10 3.07
C THR A 22 -4.96 3.07 1.75
N LEU A 23 -5.44 2.34 0.76
CA LEU A 23 -4.80 2.31 -0.56
C LEU A 23 -4.77 3.70 -1.18
N ARG A 24 -5.86 4.44 -1.06
CA ARG A 24 -5.94 5.80 -1.58
C ARG A 24 -4.95 6.72 -0.89
N ALA A 25 -4.83 6.59 0.42
CA ALA A 25 -3.89 7.40 1.19
C ALA A 25 -2.45 7.10 0.79
N LEU A 26 -2.16 5.88 0.39
CA LEU A 26 -0.84 5.50 -0.09
C LEU A 26 -0.57 5.96 -1.52
N GLY A 27 -1.60 6.39 -2.23
CA GLY A 27 -1.46 6.77 -3.63
C GLY A 27 -1.71 5.62 -4.59
N LEU A 28 -2.23 4.52 -4.06
CA LEU A 28 -2.57 3.35 -4.86
C LEU A 28 -4.06 3.36 -5.18
N GLY A 29 -4.50 2.41 -5.95
CA GLY A 29 -5.91 2.30 -6.30
C GLY A 29 -6.13 1.41 -7.51
N LYS A 30 -5.05 1.11 -8.22
CA LYS A 30 -5.11 0.24 -9.39
C LYS A 30 -4.05 -0.81 -9.29
N ILE A 31 -4.35 -2.01 -9.79
CA ILE A 31 -3.37 -3.09 -9.86
C ILE A 31 -2.19 -2.64 -10.72
N GLY A 32 -1.00 -2.95 -10.27
CA GLY A 32 0.22 -2.60 -10.98
C GLY A 32 0.78 -1.22 -10.68
N ARG A 33 0.02 -0.39 -9.97
CA ARG A 33 0.50 0.92 -9.60
C ARG A 33 1.52 0.79 -8.47
N SER A 34 2.61 1.54 -8.58
CA SER A 34 3.67 1.53 -7.58
C SER A 34 3.90 2.93 -7.04
N VAL A 35 4.25 3.00 -5.76
CA VAL A 35 4.64 4.26 -5.13
C VAL A 35 5.83 3.99 -4.22
N GLU A 36 6.64 5.04 -3.98
CA GLU A 36 7.74 4.99 -3.02
C GLU A 36 7.38 5.83 -1.83
N ARG A 37 7.62 5.29 -0.65
CA ARG A 37 7.34 5.98 0.61
C ARG A 37 8.48 5.75 1.59
N GLU A 38 8.72 6.73 2.45
CA GLU A 38 9.67 6.56 3.54
C GLU A 38 9.09 5.62 4.59
N GLU A 39 9.92 4.72 5.08
CA GLU A 39 9.55 3.86 6.18
C GLU A 39 9.25 4.68 7.42
N GLY A 40 8.22 4.26 8.15
CA GLY A 40 7.87 4.91 9.40
C GLY A 40 6.70 4.19 10.06
N PRO A 41 6.41 4.53 11.33
CA PRO A 41 5.35 3.84 12.06
C PRO A 41 3.97 4.05 11.43
N VAL A 42 3.71 5.21 10.86
CA VAL A 42 2.43 5.47 10.20
C VAL A 42 2.29 4.60 8.96
N LEU A 43 3.34 4.55 8.16
CA LEU A 43 3.33 3.71 6.95
C LEU A 43 3.19 2.24 7.30
N ALA A 44 3.91 1.78 8.33
CA ALA A 44 3.83 0.39 8.76
C ALA A 44 2.41 0.02 9.16
N GLY A 45 1.71 0.91 9.85
CA GLY A 45 0.32 0.69 10.22
C GLY A 45 -0.60 0.57 9.02
N MET A 46 -0.38 1.41 8.03
CA MET A 46 -1.17 1.39 6.80
C MET A 46 -0.91 0.12 5.99
N LEU A 47 0.35 -0.26 5.86
CA LEU A 47 0.72 -1.46 5.12
C LEU A 47 0.18 -2.73 5.77
N ARG A 48 0.13 -2.74 7.10
CA ARG A 48 -0.41 -3.89 7.82
C ARG A 48 -1.85 -4.19 7.43
N LYS A 49 -2.62 -3.15 7.14
CA LYS A 49 -4.02 -3.30 6.75
C LYS A 49 -4.19 -3.83 5.34
N VAL A 50 -3.28 -3.49 4.45
CA VAL A 50 -3.43 -3.80 3.02
C VAL A 50 -2.32 -4.70 2.47
N ARG A 51 -1.50 -5.29 3.33
CA ARG A 51 -0.36 -6.10 2.88
C ARG A 51 -0.76 -7.26 1.96
N HIS A 52 -1.98 -7.74 2.11
CA HIS A 52 -2.48 -8.82 1.26
C HIS A 52 -2.85 -8.33 -0.14
N LEU A 53 -2.85 -7.02 -0.35
CA LEU A 53 -3.19 -6.40 -1.64
C LEU A 53 -1.97 -5.80 -2.32
N VAL A 54 -0.85 -5.72 -1.62
CA VAL A 54 0.33 -5.03 -2.13
C VAL A 54 1.59 -5.88 -1.91
N LYS A 55 2.62 -5.53 -2.67
CA LYS A 55 3.95 -6.09 -2.48
C LYS A 55 4.86 -4.95 -2.05
N VAL A 56 5.63 -5.15 -1.01
CA VAL A 56 6.55 -4.15 -0.49
C VAL A 56 7.98 -4.59 -0.74
N GLU A 57 8.77 -3.71 -1.34
CA GLU A 57 10.16 -3.97 -1.64
C GLU A 57 11.01 -2.78 -1.19
N ASP A 58 12.27 -3.01 -0.95
CA ASP A 58 13.20 -1.91 -0.71
C ASP A 58 13.35 -1.09 -1.98
N ALA A 59 13.27 0.20 -1.82
CA ALA A 59 13.40 1.10 -2.96
C ALA A 59 14.87 1.42 -3.25
#